data_f92e1e0437a8d3de2a05ac1df9c89c7a
#
_entry.id   f92e1e0437a8d3de2a05ac1df9c89c7a
#
_cell.length_a   1.000
_cell.length_b   1.000
_cell.length_c   1.000
_cell.angle_alpha   90.00
_cell.angle_beta   90.00
_cell.angle_gamma   90.00
#
_symmetry.space_group_name_H-M   'P 1'
#
loop_
_entity.id
_entity.type
_entity.pdbx_description
1 polymer ?
#
loop_
_entity_poly.entity_id
_entity_poly.type
_entity_poly.pdbx_seq_one_letter_code
_entity_poly.pdbx_strand_id
1 'polypeptide(L)'
;MDACPRTIVVQSFRDRDVPGWIERCLSTVRAWTVKSNFTYRFMGDGFLDLVPDWYRRIACEHITVVADLARLLLARQCLEEGFDRVVWIDADLAVFNPRGLCLDPSLSYGYCREVWVERDRSSRISAFLKVNNSACSFRNDHDARTHLDDYIAACTSIVAGLTHLRDHTEVGTKFLTSQHQQRSLPILRGFGLISPVVMQALLSSETEVLKLFMTWQGGPLHGANLCNFFRATTKVGPRITDEVYSAVLDKLMENEGCVLNGLQIADSSPMAAT
;
A
#
# COMPACT_ATOMS: atom_id res chain seq x y z
N MET A 1 -7.23 -14.10 -31.76
CA MET A 1 -7.73 -13.97 -30.37
C MET A 1 -6.55 -13.50 -29.57
N ASP A 2 -6.56 -12.24 -29.16
CA ASP A 2 -5.49 -11.72 -28.31
C ASP A 2 -5.55 -12.45 -26.98
N ALA A 3 -4.43 -13.02 -26.57
CA ALA A 3 -4.33 -13.70 -25.29
C ALA A 3 -4.67 -12.72 -24.15
N CYS A 4 -5.49 -13.15 -23.18
CA CYS A 4 -5.80 -12.32 -22.01
C CYS A 4 -4.48 -11.94 -21.32
N PRO A 5 -4.24 -10.66 -20.99
CA PRO A 5 -2.98 -10.22 -20.39
C PRO A 5 -2.69 -10.98 -19.09
N ARG A 6 -1.48 -11.54 -19.00
CA ARG A 6 -1.01 -12.31 -17.85
C ARG A 6 -0.62 -11.36 -16.72
N THR A 7 -1.50 -11.22 -15.74
CA THR A 7 -1.21 -10.41 -14.53
C THR A 7 -0.76 -11.31 -13.39
N ILE A 8 0.32 -10.91 -12.69
CA ILE A 8 0.76 -11.55 -11.45
C ILE A 8 0.60 -10.59 -10.27
N VAL A 9 0.05 -11.08 -9.17
CA VAL A 9 -0.02 -10.39 -7.88
C VAL A 9 0.98 -11.03 -6.93
N VAL A 10 1.81 -10.20 -6.31
CA VAL A 10 2.91 -10.64 -5.45
C VAL A 10 2.74 -10.07 -4.06
N GLN A 11 2.91 -10.91 -3.05
CA GLN A 11 2.96 -10.53 -1.64
C GLN A 11 4.17 -11.18 -0.97
N SER A 12 4.65 -10.58 0.11
CA SER A 12 5.70 -11.16 0.95
C SER A 12 5.42 -10.91 2.42
N PHE A 13 5.72 -11.90 3.22
CA PHE A 13 5.82 -11.81 4.68
C PHE A 13 6.75 -12.92 5.18
N ARG A 14 7.16 -12.88 6.45
CA ARG A 14 7.95 -13.95 7.07
C ARG A 14 7.20 -15.29 7.04
N ASP A 15 7.96 -16.39 7.03
CA ASP A 15 7.39 -17.75 6.93
C ASP A 15 6.88 -18.30 8.28
N ARG A 16 7.29 -17.72 9.40
CA ARG A 16 6.96 -18.20 10.75
C ARG A 16 6.33 -17.11 11.60
N ASP A 17 5.57 -17.51 12.60
CA ASP A 17 4.92 -16.62 13.57
C ASP A 17 4.12 -15.49 12.91
N VAL A 18 3.39 -15.84 11.85
CA VAL A 18 2.54 -14.91 11.13
C VAL A 18 1.32 -14.57 12.00
N PRO A 19 1.05 -13.28 12.29
CA PRO A 19 -0.16 -12.91 13.02
C PRO A 19 -1.42 -13.32 12.25
N GLY A 20 -2.43 -13.83 12.96
CA GLY A 20 -3.66 -14.31 12.31
C GLY A 20 -4.38 -13.27 11.46
N TRP A 21 -4.32 -11.99 11.84
CA TRP A 21 -4.89 -10.91 11.03
C TRP A 21 -4.10 -10.68 9.73
N ILE A 22 -2.77 -10.89 9.70
CA ILE A 22 -1.96 -10.86 8.47
C ILE A 22 -2.34 -12.03 7.57
N GLU A 23 -2.51 -13.24 8.10
CA GLU A 23 -2.96 -14.40 7.32
C GLU A 23 -4.32 -14.13 6.67
N ARG A 24 -5.22 -13.46 7.39
CA ARG A 24 -6.52 -13.02 6.85
C ARG A 24 -6.33 -12.01 5.71
N CYS A 25 -5.48 -11.00 5.85
CA CYS A 25 -5.16 -10.06 4.77
C CYS A 25 -4.65 -10.80 3.53
N LEU A 26 -3.64 -11.67 3.69
CA LEU A 26 -3.10 -12.50 2.62
C LEU A 26 -4.18 -13.34 1.93
N SER A 27 -5.10 -13.94 2.70
CA SER A 27 -6.18 -14.76 2.16
C SER A 27 -7.18 -13.95 1.32
N THR A 28 -7.48 -12.69 1.70
CA THR A 28 -8.38 -11.82 0.92
C THR A 28 -7.78 -11.44 -0.43
N VAL A 29 -6.47 -11.20 -0.48
CA VAL A 29 -5.76 -10.93 -1.74
C VAL A 29 -5.74 -12.17 -2.63
N ARG A 30 -5.45 -13.36 -2.09
CA ARG A 30 -5.54 -14.61 -2.84
C ARG A 30 -6.94 -14.84 -3.44
N ALA A 31 -7.98 -14.59 -2.65
CA ALA A 31 -9.37 -14.72 -3.12
C ALA A 31 -9.68 -13.74 -4.27
N TRP A 32 -9.16 -12.50 -4.18
CA TRP A 32 -9.28 -11.53 -5.25
C TRP A 32 -8.54 -11.97 -6.52
N THR A 33 -7.32 -12.52 -6.40
CA THR A 33 -6.56 -12.99 -7.58
C THR A 33 -7.26 -14.12 -8.31
N VAL A 34 -7.81 -15.10 -7.56
CA VAL A 34 -8.60 -16.20 -8.14
C VAL A 34 -9.79 -15.66 -8.93
N LYS A 35 -10.53 -14.70 -8.34
CA LYS A 35 -11.70 -14.10 -8.96
C LYS A 35 -11.37 -13.29 -10.21
N SER A 36 -10.20 -12.64 -10.23
CA SER A 36 -9.72 -11.82 -11.34
C SER A 36 -8.95 -12.61 -12.40
N ASN A 37 -8.80 -13.92 -12.22
CA ASN A 37 -7.98 -14.79 -13.07
C ASN A 37 -6.52 -14.31 -13.18
N PHE A 38 -5.96 -13.87 -12.05
CA PHE A 38 -4.56 -13.45 -11.94
C PHE A 38 -3.71 -14.58 -11.34
N THR A 39 -2.44 -14.61 -11.71
CA THR A 39 -1.46 -15.47 -11.03
C THR A 39 -1.15 -14.87 -9.65
N TYR A 40 -0.98 -15.72 -8.64
CA TYR A 40 -0.59 -15.30 -7.30
C TYR A 40 0.78 -15.89 -6.95
N ARG A 41 1.68 -15.06 -6.41
CA ARG A 41 2.97 -15.48 -5.86
C ARG A 41 3.16 -14.93 -4.46
N PHE A 42 3.47 -15.81 -3.52
CA PHE A 42 3.90 -15.43 -2.19
C PHE A 42 5.41 -15.68 -2.05
N MET A 43 6.12 -14.74 -1.45
CA MET A 43 7.52 -14.90 -1.09
C MET A 43 7.69 -14.78 0.42
N GLY A 44 8.34 -15.76 1.02
CA GLY A 44 8.69 -15.78 2.43
C GLY A 44 9.98 -15.02 2.73
N ASP A 45 10.74 -15.51 3.69
CA ASP A 45 11.97 -14.87 4.20
C ASP A 45 13.01 -14.57 3.12
N GLY A 46 13.09 -15.39 2.05
CA GLY A 46 13.99 -15.16 0.91
C GLY A 46 13.70 -13.90 0.07
N PHE A 47 12.58 -13.20 0.33
CA PHE A 47 12.26 -11.96 -0.38
C PHE A 47 13.34 -10.87 -0.23
N LEU A 48 13.90 -10.74 0.95
CA LEU A 48 14.93 -9.73 1.23
C LEU A 48 16.30 -10.06 0.62
N ASP A 49 16.53 -11.31 0.20
CA ASP A 49 17.76 -11.75 -0.47
C ASP A 49 17.87 -11.23 -1.91
N LEU A 50 16.77 -10.70 -2.47
CA LEU A 50 16.80 -10.00 -3.76
C LEU A 50 17.65 -8.72 -3.71
N VAL A 51 17.82 -8.14 -2.52
CA VAL A 51 18.52 -6.87 -2.34
C VAL A 51 20.01 -7.09 -2.14
N PRO A 52 20.89 -6.32 -2.83
CA PRO A 52 22.33 -6.46 -2.68
C PRO A 52 22.81 -6.31 -1.24
N ASP A 53 23.82 -7.09 -0.85
CA ASP A 53 24.37 -7.11 0.52
C ASP A 53 24.82 -5.74 1.04
N TRP A 54 25.43 -4.94 0.18
CA TRP A 54 25.86 -3.59 0.58
C TRP A 54 24.68 -2.70 0.99
N TYR A 55 23.56 -2.80 0.27
CA TYR A 55 22.34 -2.04 0.57
C TYR A 55 21.74 -2.50 1.89
N ARG A 56 21.61 -3.83 2.08
CA ARG A 56 21.15 -4.43 3.34
C ARG A 56 22.00 -4.00 4.53
N ARG A 57 23.33 -3.92 4.37
CA ARG A 57 24.23 -3.45 5.45
C ARG A 57 24.00 -2.00 5.84
N ILE A 58 23.75 -1.11 4.89
CA ILE A 58 23.44 0.31 5.19
C ILE A 58 22.07 0.44 5.82
N ALA A 59 21.10 -0.36 5.34
CA ALA A 59 19.70 -0.31 5.78
C ALA A 59 19.39 -1.23 6.96
N CYS A 60 20.37 -1.84 7.62
CA CYS A 60 20.23 -3.00 8.52
C CYS A 60 19.18 -2.84 9.64
N GLU A 61 18.95 -1.64 10.14
CA GLU A 61 17.94 -1.36 11.19
C GLU A 61 16.56 -0.96 10.62
N HIS A 62 16.45 -0.82 9.30
CA HIS A 62 15.26 -0.33 8.61
C HIS A 62 14.79 -1.33 7.54
N ILE A 63 14.23 -2.44 8.00
CA ILE A 63 13.74 -3.52 7.13
C ILE A 63 12.76 -3.03 6.06
N THR A 64 12.00 -1.98 6.33
CA THR A 64 11.07 -1.35 5.38
C THR A 64 11.80 -0.79 4.17
N VAL A 65 12.99 -0.19 4.37
CA VAL A 65 13.82 0.35 3.28
C VAL A 65 14.35 -0.78 2.39
N VAL A 66 14.73 -1.92 3.00
CA VAL A 66 15.13 -3.12 2.24
C VAL A 66 13.94 -3.66 1.46
N ALA A 67 12.78 -3.77 2.08
CA ALA A 67 11.55 -4.23 1.43
C ALA A 67 11.11 -3.31 0.29
N ASP A 68 11.33 -1.99 0.41
CA ASP A 68 11.02 -1.01 -0.65
C ASP A 68 11.83 -1.28 -1.93
N LEU A 69 13.12 -1.63 -1.82
CA LEU A 69 13.90 -2.02 -2.99
C LEU A 69 13.56 -3.44 -3.45
N ALA A 70 13.38 -4.39 -2.53
CA ALA A 70 13.08 -5.78 -2.86
C ALA A 70 11.82 -5.92 -3.73
N ARG A 71 10.73 -5.19 -3.40
CA ARG A 71 9.48 -5.23 -4.17
C ARG A 71 9.65 -4.73 -5.61
N LEU A 72 10.52 -3.74 -5.83
CA LEU A 72 10.80 -3.21 -7.16
C LEU A 72 11.65 -4.21 -7.98
N LEU A 73 12.66 -4.81 -7.36
CA LEU A 73 13.48 -5.84 -8.01
C LEU A 73 12.64 -7.07 -8.38
N LEU A 74 11.74 -7.49 -7.49
CA LEU A 74 10.81 -8.59 -7.76
C LEU A 74 9.81 -8.22 -8.88
N ALA A 75 9.32 -6.97 -8.89
CA ALA A 75 8.45 -6.50 -9.96
C ALA A 75 9.16 -6.56 -11.32
N ARG A 76 10.41 -6.09 -11.40
CA ARG A 76 11.23 -6.18 -12.61
C ARG A 76 11.43 -7.63 -13.06
N GLN A 77 11.80 -8.52 -12.13
CA GLN A 77 11.95 -9.95 -12.41
C GLN A 77 10.66 -10.56 -12.98
N CYS A 78 9.49 -10.27 -12.42
CA CYS A 78 8.22 -10.79 -12.93
C CYS A 78 7.93 -10.31 -14.36
N LEU A 79 8.25 -9.04 -14.70
CA LEU A 79 8.11 -8.54 -16.06
C LEU A 79 9.09 -9.21 -17.03
N GLU A 80 10.31 -9.53 -16.58
CA GLU A 80 11.32 -10.29 -17.35
C GLU A 80 10.90 -11.76 -17.56
N GLU A 81 10.17 -12.36 -16.62
CA GLU A 81 9.55 -13.69 -16.74
C GLU A 81 8.38 -13.71 -17.76
N GLY A 82 8.03 -12.58 -18.33
CA GLY A 82 7.02 -12.46 -19.41
C GLY A 82 5.59 -12.25 -18.90
N PHE A 83 5.39 -11.78 -17.67
CA PHE A 83 4.09 -11.25 -17.26
C PHE A 83 3.85 -9.89 -17.89
N ASP A 84 2.59 -9.63 -18.33
CA ASP A 84 2.19 -8.37 -18.94
C ASP A 84 1.96 -7.27 -17.90
N ARG A 85 1.70 -7.68 -16.63
CA ARG A 85 1.54 -6.77 -15.50
C ARG A 85 1.95 -7.47 -14.21
N VAL A 86 2.66 -6.75 -13.36
CA VAL A 86 2.90 -7.13 -11.97
C VAL A 86 2.17 -6.17 -11.04
N VAL A 87 1.60 -6.71 -9.97
CA VAL A 87 0.97 -5.95 -8.87
C VAL A 87 1.61 -6.40 -7.58
N TRP A 88 2.29 -5.51 -6.91
CA TRP A 88 2.73 -5.71 -5.53
C TRP A 88 1.63 -5.29 -4.56
N ILE A 89 1.40 -6.08 -3.53
CA ILE A 89 0.48 -5.77 -2.43
C ILE A 89 1.15 -6.15 -1.11
N ASP A 90 1.27 -5.20 -0.18
CA ASP A 90 1.80 -5.49 1.16
C ASP A 90 0.95 -6.53 1.89
N ALA A 91 1.56 -7.33 2.75
CA ALA A 91 0.90 -8.43 3.47
C ALA A 91 -0.18 -7.97 4.45
N ASP A 92 -0.11 -6.73 4.90
CA ASP A 92 -1.08 -6.07 5.79
C ASP A 92 -2.17 -5.29 5.06
N LEU A 93 -2.29 -5.49 3.74
CA LEU A 93 -3.39 -4.97 2.94
C LEU A 93 -4.49 -6.03 2.80
N ALA A 94 -5.71 -5.67 3.17
CA ALA A 94 -6.90 -6.50 2.99
C ALA A 94 -7.73 -6.03 1.78
N VAL A 95 -8.19 -6.96 0.95
CA VAL A 95 -9.20 -6.72 -0.09
C VAL A 95 -10.56 -7.15 0.46
N PHE A 96 -11.41 -6.19 0.80
CA PHE A 96 -12.73 -6.45 1.38
C PHE A 96 -13.87 -6.34 0.39
N ASN A 97 -13.65 -5.71 -0.77
CA ASN A 97 -14.60 -5.73 -1.90
C ASN A 97 -13.88 -6.18 -3.19
N PRO A 98 -13.71 -7.50 -3.39
CA PRO A 98 -13.01 -8.01 -4.55
C PRO A 98 -13.77 -7.82 -5.88
N ARG A 99 -15.08 -7.49 -5.84
CA ARG A 99 -15.87 -7.18 -7.05
C ARG A 99 -15.66 -5.76 -7.53
N GLY A 100 -15.49 -4.83 -6.59
CA GLY A 100 -15.23 -3.44 -6.90
C GLY A 100 -13.78 -3.14 -7.27
N LEU A 101 -12.84 -4.02 -6.91
CA LEU A 101 -11.42 -3.79 -7.12
C LEU A 101 -10.98 -4.21 -8.52
N CYS A 102 -10.84 -3.22 -9.41
CA CYS A 102 -10.38 -3.41 -10.77
C CYS A 102 -9.09 -2.63 -11.04
N LEU A 103 -8.18 -3.24 -11.78
CA LEU A 103 -6.99 -2.56 -12.28
C LEU A 103 -7.34 -1.79 -13.55
N ASP A 104 -7.01 -0.50 -13.59
CA ASP A 104 -7.20 0.31 -14.79
C ASP A 104 -6.23 -0.18 -15.88
N PRO A 105 -6.73 -0.66 -17.05
CA PRO A 105 -5.89 -1.16 -18.12
C PRO A 105 -5.11 -0.06 -18.85
N SER A 106 -5.49 1.20 -18.70
CA SER A 106 -4.82 2.32 -19.33
C SER A 106 -3.56 2.78 -18.60
N LEU A 107 -3.44 2.47 -17.30
CA LEU A 107 -2.29 2.87 -16.51
C LEU A 107 -1.08 1.97 -16.79
N SER A 108 0.03 2.53 -17.24
CA SER A 108 1.32 1.84 -17.37
C SER A 108 1.85 1.45 -15.99
N TYR A 109 1.75 2.33 -15.00
CA TYR A 109 2.08 2.06 -13.60
C TYR A 109 1.18 2.87 -12.67
N GLY A 110 1.23 2.54 -11.37
CA GLY A 110 0.47 3.30 -10.37
C GLY A 110 0.79 2.86 -8.94
N TYR A 111 0.41 3.71 -7.99
CA TYR A 111 0.72 3.60 -6.57
C TYR A 111 -0.50 3.76 -5.69
N CYS A 112 -0.38 3.33 -4.44
CA CYS A 112 -1.43 3.47 -3.44
C CYS A 112 -1.53 4.93 -2.96
N ARG A 113 -2.78 5.43 -2.88
CA ARG A 113 -3.07 6.67 -2.17
C ARG A 113 -2.99 6.45 -0.67
N GLU A 114 -2.29 7.31 0.03
CA GLU A 114 -2.28 7.34 1.49
C GLU A 114 -2.98 8.61 1.98
N VAL A 115 -4.13 8.43 2.60
CA VAL A 115 -4.81 9.50 3.35
C VAL A 115 -4.45 9.32 4.81
N TRP A 116 -3.50 10.11 5.29
CA TRP A 116 -3.07 10.08 6.67
C TRP A 116 -3.94 11.01 7.51
N VAL A 117 -4.77 10.44 8.37
CA VAL A 117 -5.57 11.21 9.33
C VAL A 117 -4.88 11.15 10.68
N GLU A 118 -4.72 12.30 11.31
CA GLU A 118 -4.16 12.43 12.65
C GLU A 118 -5.01 13.35 13.53
N ARG A 119 -4.82 13.23 14.83
CA ARG A 119 -5.46 14.05 15.84
C ARG A 119 -4.36 14.72 16.66
N ASP A 120 -4.39 16.05 16.75
CA ASP A 120 -3.44 16.81 17.55
C ASP A 120 -3.79 16.76 19.05
N ARG A 121 -2.95 17.37 19.88
CA ARG A 121 -3.14 17.41 21.36
C ARG A 121 -4.39 18.17 21.77
N SER A 122 -4.94 19.04 20.92
CA SER A 122 -6.21 19.77 21.15
C SER A 122 -7.41 19.00 20.61
N SER A 123 -7.25 17.74 20.21
CA SER A 123 -8.26 16.89 19.59
C SER A 123 -8.74 17.34 18.22
N ARG A 124 -8.07 18.31 17.58
CA ARG A 124 -8.37 18.72 16.22
C ARG A 124 -7.89 17.66 15.23
N ILE A 125 -8.76 17.33 14.28
CA ILE A 125 -8.51 16.32 13.25
C ILE A 125 -7.97 17.02 12.00
N SER A 126 -6.95 16.45 11.41
CA SER A 126 -6.39 16.89 10.12
C SER A 126 -6.10 15.67 9.22
N ALA A 127 -6.07 15.92 7.91
CA ALA A 127 -5.76 14.89 6.92
C ALA A 127 -4.65 15.39 5.98
N PHE A 128 -3.78 14.47 5.56
CA PHE A 128 -2.68 14.72 4.63
C PHE A 128 -2.69 13.69 3.52
N LEU A 129 -2.45 14.15 2.30
CA LEU A 129 -2.33 13.29 1.12
C LEU A 129 -0.87 12.91 0.93
N LYS A 130 -0.63 11.61 0.81
CA LYS A 130 0.66 11.03 0.46
C LYS A 130 0.47 9.93 -0.59
N VAL A 131 1.57 9.48 -1.14
CA VAL A 131 1.63 8.32 -2.03
C VAL A 131 2.60 7.31 -1.46
N ASN A 132 2.21 6.05 -1.41
CA ASN A 132 3.07 4.97 -0.95
C ASN A 132 3.01 3.75 -1.89
N ASN A 133 3.87 2.79 -1.62
CA ASN A 133 4.03 1.56 -2.41
C ASN A 133 3.44 0.31 -1.74
N SER A 134 2.52 0.48 -0.77
CA SER A 134 1.82 -0.67 -0.16
C SER A 134 0.96 -1.44 -1.15
N ALA A 135 0.49 -0.77 -2.20
CA ALA A 135 0.04 -1.38 -3.44
C ALA A 135 0.65 -0.58 -4.60
N CYS A 136 1.34 -1.27 -5.51
CA CYS A 136 1.83 -0.67 -6.74
C CYS A 136 1.72 -1.66 -7.90
N SER A 137 1.60 -1.13 -9.12
CA SER A 137 1.44 -1.92 -10.33
C SER A 137 2.33 -1.38 -11.42
N PHE A 138 2.90 -2.29 -12.22
CA PHE A 138 3.71 -1.97 -13.41
C PHE A 138 3.30 -2.87 -14.56
N ARG A 139 3.04 -2.30 -15.72
CA ARG A 139 2.83 -3.04 -16.97
C ARG A 139 4.17 -3.37 -17.62
N ASN A 140 4.13 -4.34 -18.54
CA ASN A 140 5.26 -4.69 -19.37
C ASN A 140 5.30 -3.81 -20.63
N ASP A 141 5.32 -2.49 -20.43
CA ASP A 141 5.47 -1.49 -21.50
C ASP A 141 6.67 -0.58 -21.22
N HIS A 142 7.03 0.23 -22.19
CA HIS A 142 8.22 1.09 -22.14
C HIS A 142 8.16 2.05 -20.93
N ASP A 143 7.04 2.73 -20.73
CA ASP A 143 6.90 3.77 -19.73
C ASP A 143 7.01 3.20 -18.31
N ALA A 144 6.34 2.06 -18.05
CA ALA A 144 6.40 1.41 -16.74
C ALA A 144 7.79 0.83 -16.47
N ARG A 145 8.45 0.23 -17.46
CA ARG A 145 9.82 -0.30 -17.29
C ARG A 145 10.81 0.81 -17.01
N THR A 146 10.77 1.90 -17.78
CA THR A 146 11.62 3.07 -17.56
C THR A 146 11.41 3.65 -16.15
N HIS A 147 10.15 3.83 -15.76
CA HIS A 147 9.83 4.35 -14.43
C HIS A 147 10.29 3.41 -13.31
N LEU A 148 10.14 2.10 -13.48
CA LEU A 148 10.59 1.10 -12.50
C LEU A 148 12.12 1.11 -12.34
N ASP A 149 12.86 1.17 -13.45
CA ASP A 149 14.32 1.24 -13.44
C ASP A 149 14.82 2.55 -12.81
N ASP A 150 14.20 3.69 -13.12
CA ASP A 150 14.48 4.98 -12.51
C ASP A 150 14.23 4.95 -10.98
N TYR A 151 13.16 4.28 -10.54
CA TYR A 151 12.87 4.18 -9.12
C TYR A 151 13.87 3.25 -8.40
N ILE A 152 14.25 2.13 -9.01
CA ILE A 152 15.33 1.26 -8.49
C ILE A 152 16.64 2.04 -8.39
N ALA A 153 17.00 2.80 -9.41
CA ALA A 153 18.21 3.64 -9.43
C ALA A 153 18.15 4.72 -8.34
N ALA A 154 16.99 5.35 -8.13
CA ALA A 154 16.79 6.34 -7.07
C ALA A 154 16.95 5.71 -5.68
N CYS A 155 16.34 4.55 -5.39
CA CYS A 155 16.51 3.83 -4.14
C CYS A 155 17.97 3.51 -3.85
N THR A 156 18.69 2.98 -4.84
CA THR A 156 20.11 2.62 -4.71
C THR A 156 20.98 3.86 -4.49
N SER A 157 20.76 4.94 -5.23
CA SER A 157 21.51 6.19 -5.11
C SER A 157 21.28 6.87 -3.75
N ILE A 158 20.03 6.95 -3.29
CA ILE A 158 19.69 7.55 -1.99
C ILE A 158 20.41 6.80 -0.87
N VAL A 159 20.28 5.47 -0.84
CA VAL A 159 20.89 4.65 0.24
C VAL A 159 22.42 4.65 0.15
N ALA A 160 23.03 4.60 -1.05
CA ALA A 160 24.46 4.69 -1.21
C ALA A 160 25.05 6.02 -0.72
N GLY A 161 24.28 7.10 -0.80
CA GLY A 161 24.70 8.43 -0.31
C GLY A 161 24.51 8.65 1.20
N LEU A 162 23.90 7.69 1.92
CA LEU A 162 23.61 7.84 3.34
C LEU A 162 24.73 7.25 4.20
N THR A 163 25.21 8.03 5.17
CA THR A 163 26.03 7.53 6.27
C THR A 163 25.19 6.90 7.38
N HIS A 164 23.95 7.37 7.56
CA HIS A 164 22.97 6.84 8.49
C HIS A 164 21.56 7.00 7.91
N LEU A 165 20.72 5.98 8.02
CA LEU A 165 19.30 6.09 7.74
C LEU A 165 18.61 6.86 8.89
N ARG A 166 18.03 8.01 8.56
CA ARG A 166 17.30 8.87 9.52
C ARG A 166 15.82 8.57 9.58
N ASP A 167 15.26 8.06 8.49
CA ASP A 167 13.83 7.84 8.32
C ASP A 167 13.59 6.54 7.53
N HIS A 168 12.75 5.67 8.05
CA HIS A 168 12.35 4.41 7.39
C HIS A 168 11.51 4.62 6.12
N THR A 169 11.11 5.86 5.82
CA THR A 169 10.32 6.20 4.63
C THR A 169 11.13 6.85 3.50
N GLU A 170 12.45 6.97 3.64
CA GLU A 170 13.33 7.73 2.72
C GLU A 170 13.18 7.32 1.24
N VAL A 171 13.07 6.03 0.95
CA VAL A 171 12.92 5.50 -0.43
C VAL A 171 11.49 5.04 -0.76
N GLY A 172 10.60 5.03 0.22
CA GLY A 172 9.18 4.66 0.07
C GLY A 172 8.28 5.89 -0.01
N THR A 173 7.40 6.05 0.97
CA THR A 173 6.34 7.08 1.03
C THR A 173 6.88 8.49 0.83
N LYS A 174 8.02 8.84 1.44
CA LYS A 174 8.60 10.19 1.36
C LYS A 174 9.07 10.51 -0.07
N PHE A 175 9.79 9.57 -0.69
CA PHE A 175 10.22 9.71 -2.07
C PHE A 175 9.03 9.82 -3.03
N LEU A 176 8.07 8.87 -2.95
CA LEU A 176 6.90 8.86 -3.83
C LEU A 176 6.01 10.09 -3.66
N THR A 177 5.82 10.57 -2.43
CA THR A 177 5.05 11.79 -2.17
C THR A 177 5.73 13.01 -2.81
N SER A 178 7.05 13.14 -2.68
CA SER A 178 7.82 14.19 -3.35
C SER A 178 7.71 14.09 -4.88
N GLN A 179 7.82 12.89 -5.44
CA GLN A 179 7.64 12.67 -6.89
C GLN A 179 6.21 13.03 -7.34
N HIS A 180 5.20 12.67 -6.55
CA HIS A 180 3.80 12.98 -6.86
C HIS A 180 3.53 14.50 -6.88
N GLN A 181 4.13 15.25 -5.96
CA GLN A 181 4.04 16.72 -5.95
C GLN A 181 4.66 17.35 -7.19
N GLN A 182 5.71 16.75 -7.75
CA GLN A 182 6.41 17.26 -8.92
C GLN A 182 5.74 16.89 -10.25
N ARG A 183 5.22 15.67 -10.37
CA ARG A 183 4.76 15.11 -11.65
C ARG A 183 3.47 14.29 -11.60
N SER A 184 2.69 14.40 -10.54
CA SER A 184 1.37 13.75 -10.41
C SER A 184 1.39 12.25 -10.74
N LEU A 185 2.08 11.44 -9.92
CA LEU A 185 2.14 9.98 -10.12
C LEU A 185 0.74 9.38 -10.23
N PRO A 186 0.52 8.40 -11.12
CA PRO A 186 -0.75 7.70 -11.25
C PRO A 186 -1.14 6.97 -9.96
N ILE A 187 -2.42 7.05 -9.60
CA ILE A 187 -2.97 6.43 -8.39
C ILE A 187 -3.85 5.24 -8.77
N LEU A 188 -3.61 4.11 -8.12
CA LEU A 188 -4.45 2.91 -8.19
C LEU A 188 -5.76 3.16 -7.44
N ARG A 189 -6.87 3.20 -8.20
CA ARG A 189 -8.19 3.39 -7.61
C ARG A 189 -8.61 2.17 -6.78
N GLY A 190 -9.37 2.42 -5.73
CA GLY A 190 -9.89 1.36 -4.86
C GLY A 190 -8.93 0.87 -3.78
N PHE A 191 -7.64 1.26 -3.84
CA PHE A 191 -6.67 1.01 -2.79
C PHE A 191 -6.45 2.25 -1.92
N GLY A 192 -6.17 2.02 -0.64
CA GLY A 192 -5.83 3.08 0.31
C GLY A 192 -5.08 2.56 1.52
N LEU A 193 -4.81 3.46 2.47
CA LEU A 193 -4.20 3.15 3.76
C LEU A 193 -5.07 3.68 4.89
N ILE A 194 -5.28 2.89 5.92
CA ILE A 194 -6.05 3.24 7.11
C ILE A 194 -5.09 3.55 8.25
N SER A 195 -5.04 4.84 8.67
CA SER A 195 -4.22 5.28 9.80
C SER A 195 -4.79 4.81 11.15
N PRO A 196 -4.01 4.78 12.25
CA PRO A 196 -4.50 4.43 13.57
C PRO A 196 -5.73 5.20 14.04
N VAL A 197 -5.82 6.49 13.69
CA VAL A 197 -6.99 7.33 14.02
C VAL A 197 -8.23 6.85 13.28
N VAL A 198 -8.10 6.48 12.00
CA VAL A 198 -9.20 5.92 11.22
C VAL A 198 -9.59 4.52 11.71
N MET A 199 -8.63 3.69 12.14
CA MET A 199 -8.92 2.39 12.77
C MET A 199 -9.79 2.55 14.03
N GLN A 200 -9.42 3.47 14.90
CA GLN A 200 -10.19 3.78 16.10
C GLN A 200 -11.59 4.29 15.75
N ALA A 201 -11.70 5.20 14.77
CA ALA A 201 -12.97 5.72 14.31
C ALA A 201 -13.89 4.64 13.72
N LEU A 202 -13.33 3.64 13.01
CA LEU A 202 -14.09 2.47 12.52
C LEU A 202 -14.69 1.66 13.68
N LEU A 203 -13.91 1.45 14.74
CA LEU A 203 -14.37 0.67 15.90
C LEU A 203 -15.35 1.43 16.78
N SER A 204 -15.19 2.76 16.92
CA SER A 204 -16.08 3.62 17.71
C SER A 204 -17.22 4.24 16.92
N SER A 205 -17.29 4.01 15.60
CA SER A 205 -18.29 4.63 14.71
C SER A 205 -18.21 6.16 14.68
N GLU A 206 -17.01 6.74 14.77
CA GLU A 206 -16.78 8.18 14.76
C GLU A 206 -16.90 8.74 13.33
N THR A 207 -18.10 9.14 12.98
CA THR A 207 -18.50 9.50 11.61
C THR A 207 -17.72 10.69 11.03
N GLU A 208 -17.31 11.67 11.84
CA GLU A 208 -16.56 12.85 11.36
C GLU A 208 -15.20 12.49 10.81
N VAL A 209 -14.44 11.64 11.53
CA VAL A 209 -13.14 11.13 11.09
C VAL A 209 -13.28 10.33 9.80
N LEU A 210 -14.28 9.44 9.75
CA LEU A 210 -14.51 8.58 8.60
C LEU A 210 -14.93 9.39 7.37
N LYS A 211 -15.78 10.42 7.53
CA LYS A 211 -16.16 11.33 6.45
C LYS A 211 -14.94 12.11 5.94
N LEU A 212 -14.12 12.67 6.84
CA LEU A 212 -12.90 13.37 6.44
C LEU A 212 -11.98 12.45 5.64
N PHE A 213 -11.74 11.23 6.14
CA PHE A 213 -10.94 10.22 5.45
C PHE A 213 -11.47 9.92 4.04
N MET A 214 -12.77 9.63 3.90
CA MET A 214 -13.37 9.28 2.61
C MET A 214 -13.42 10.48 1.64
N THR A 215 -13.58 11.70 2.14
CA THR A 215 -13.50 12.92 1.33
C THR A 215 -12.12 13.05 0.69
N TRP A 216 -11.06 12.84 1.45
CA TRP A 216 -9.67 12.90 0.94
C TRP A 216 -9.29 11.67 0.11
N GLN A 217 -9.91 10.51 0.37
CA GLN A 217 -9.73 9.31 -0.46
C GLN A 217 -10.23 9.53 -1.89
N GLY A 218 -11.29 10.35 -2.06
CA GLY A 218 -11.76 10.81 -3.37
C GLY A 218 -12.37 9.70 -4.24
N GLY A 219 -12.83 8.60 -3.63
CA GLY A 219 -13.48 7.50 -4.34
C GLY A 219 -13.70 6.28 -3.43
N PRO A 220 -14.41 5.27 -3.92
CA PRO A 220 -14.69 4.07 -3.14
C PRO A 220 -13.39 3.32 -2.80
N LEU A 221 -13.36 2.74 -1.61
CA LEU A 221 -12.28 1.91 -1.11
C LEU A 221 -12.70 0.44 -1.18
N HIS A 222 -11.86 -0.40 -1.77
CA HIS A 222 -12.12 -1.82 -1.97
C HIS A 222 -11.05 -2.71 -1.32
N GLY A 223 -9.88 -2.12 -1.08
CA GLY A 223 -8.77 -2.70 -0.34
C GLY A 223 -8.00 -1.63 0.42
N ALA A 224 -7.52 -1.98 1.61
CA ALA A 224 -6.78 -1.05 2.45
C ALA A 224 -5.62 -1.70 3.18
N ASN A 225 -4.48 -1.01 3.20
CA ASN A 225 -3.34 -1.32 4.05
C ASN A 225 -3.64 -0.88 5.49
N LEU A 226 -3.42 -1.77 6.45
CA LEU A 226 -3.66 -1.54 7.88
C LEU A 226 -2.40 -1.08 8.64
N CYS A 227 -1.30 -0.83 7.93
CA CYS A 227 -0.09 -0.25 8.47
C CYS A 227 0.49 -1.01 9.68
N ASN A 228 0.96 -2.24 9.47
CA ASN A 228 1.57 -3.12 10.49
C ASN A 228 2.72 -2.46 11.29
N PHE A 229 3.29 -1.38 10.76
CA PHE A 229 4.33 -0.60 11.46
C PHE A 229 3.90 -0.21 12.89
N PHE A 230 2.63 0.11 13.12
CA PHE A 230 2.12 0.52 14.43
C PHE A 230 1.96 -0.62 15.44
N ARG A 231 2.11 -1.87 15.01
CA ARG A 231 2.21 -3.02 15.92
C ARG A 231 3.51 -2.98 16.73
N ALA A 232 4.59 -2.46 16.16
CA ALA A 232 5.93 -2.49 16.73
C ALA A 232 6.38 -1.17 17.35
N THR A 233 5.69 -0.05 17.08
CA THR A 233 6.13 1.29 17.50
C THR A 233 5.08 2.07 18.26
N THR A 234 5.53 2.87 19.23
CA THR A 234 4.72 3.86 19.94
C THR A 234 5.16 5.29 19.61
N LYS A 235 6.07 5.49 18.66
CA LYS A 235 6.64 6.80 18.33
C LYS A 235 5.60 7.81 17.79
N VAL A 236 4.52 7.32 17.18
CA VAL A 236 3.53 8.17 16.48
C VAL A 236 2.11 7.95 17.03
N GLY A 237 1.97 7.29 18.18
CA GLY A 237 0.67 6.99 18.78
C GLY A 237 0.68 5.73 19.62
N PRO A 238 -0.46 5.30 20.15
CA PRO A 238 -0.56 4.07 20.90
C PRO A 238 -0.25 2.87 19.99
N ARG A 239 0.43 1.86 20.55
CA ARG A 239 0.66 0.60 19.88
C ARG A 239 -0.68 -0.07 19.52
N ILE A 240 -0.85 -0.44 18.26
CA ILE A 240 -2.03 -1.18 17.82
C ILE A 240 -1.79 -2.68 18.07
N THR A 241 -2.72 -3.33 18.76
CA THR A 241 -2.64 -4.77 19.06
C THR A 241 -3.22 -5.63 17.94
N ASP A 242 -2.91 -6.93 17.95
CA ASP A 242 -3.44 -7.89 16.97
C ASP A 242 -4.98 -8.01 17.05
N GLU A 243 -5.55 -7.82 18.24
CA GLU A 243 -7.01 -7.80 18.44
C GLU A 243 -7.64 -6.58 17.77
N VAL A 244 -7.01 -5.40 17.83
CA VAL A 244 -7.48 -4.19 17.17
C VAL A 244 -7.44 -4.37 15.65
N TYR A 245 -6.34 -4.89 15.09
CA TYR A 245 -6.28 -5.20 13.66
C TYR A 245 -7.36 -6.19 13.24
N SER A 246 -7.59 -7.25 14.03
CA SER A 246 -8.62 -8.24 13.76
C SER A 246 -10.02 -7.62 13.75
N ALA A 247 -10.35 -6.78 14.75
CA ALA A 247 -11.63 -6.11 14.84
C ALA A 247 -11.86 -5.10 13.70
N VAL A 248 -10.80 -4.39 13.28
CA VAL A 248 -10.86 -3.49 12.10
C VAL A 248 -11.13 -4.28 10.83
N LEU A 249 -10.46 -5.44 10.65
CA LEU A 249 -10.73 -6.35 9.53
C LEU A 249 -12.18 -6.82 9.51
N ASP A 250 -12.74 -7.22 10.66
CA ASP A 250 -14.14 -7.63 10.76
C ASP A 250 -15.06 -6.51 10.27
N LYS A 251 -14.84 -5.27 10.72
CA LYS A 251 -15.59 -4.09 10.29
C LYS A 251 -15.48 -3.80 8.79
N LEU A 252 -14.30 -3.96 8.21
CA LEU A 252 -14.10 -3.75 6.77
C LEU A 252 -14.73 -4.86 5.94
N MET A 253 -14.70 -6.12 6.43
CA MET A 253 -15.30 -7.25 5.72
C MET A 253 -16.83 -7.25 5.81
N GLU A 254 -17.43 -6.61 6.83
CA GLU A 254 -18.88 -6.42 6.91
C GLU A 254 -19.40 -5.66 5.68
N ASN A 255 -20.29 -6.30 4.91
CA ASN A 255 -20.93 -5.70 3.72
C ASN A 255 -19.94 -5.05 2.71
N GLU A 256 -18.80 -5.72 2.47
CA GLU A 256 -17.80 -5.31 1.47
C GLU A 256 -17.32 -3.85 1.65
N GLY A 257 -17.12 -3.41 2.90
CA GLY A 257 -16.63 -2.07 3.22
C GLY A 257 -17.70 -0.97 3.20
N CYS A 258 -18.98 -1.30 3.26
CA CYS A 258 -20.08 -0.31 3.30
C CYS A 258 -19.94 0.69 4.45
N VAL A 259 -19.28 0.32 5.54
CA VAL A 259 -19.00 1.23 6.66
C VAL A 259 -18.22 2.49 6.23
N LEU A 260 -17.39 2.39 5.21
CA LEU A 260 -16.66 3.52 4.61
C LEU A 260 -17.38 4.08 3.39
N ASN A 261 -17.70 3.22 2.43
CA ASN A 261 -18.23 3.63 1.13
C ASN A 261 -19.63 4.24 1.22
N GLY A 262 -20.43 3.86 2.21
CA GLY A 262 -21.72 4.47 2.48
C GLY A 262 -21.68 5.91 3.01
N LEU A 263 -20.47 6.39 3.39
CA LEU A 263 -20.24 7.76 3.86
C LEU A 263 -19.83 8.72 2.73
N GLN A 264 -19.70 8.25 1.50
CA GLN A 264 -19.45 9.12 0.35
C GLN A 264 -20.66 10.04 0.17
N ILE A 265 -20.46 11.32 0.44
CA ILE A 265 -21.47 12.34 0.26
C ILE A 265 -21.68 12.50 -1.25
N ALA A 266 -22.92 12.30 -1.71
CA ALA A 266 -23.38 12.87 -2.96
C ALA A 266 -23.15 14.39 -2.88
N ASP A 267 -22.40 14.94 -3.84
CA ASP A 267 -22.10 16.36 -4.04
C ASP A 267 -21.27 17.07 -2.95
N SER A 268 -19.98 17.12 -3.19
CA SER A 268 -19.19 18.30 -2.81
C SER A 268 -18.22 18.62 -3.94
N SER A 269 -18.40 19.79 -4.55
CA SER A 269 -17.44 20.44 -5.45
C SER A 269 -16.03 20.40 -4.84
N PRO A 270 -14.96 20.23 -5.64
CA PRO A 270 -13.62 20.16 -5.11
C PRO A 270 -13.27 21.46 -4.39
N MET A 271 -13.04 21.39 -3.08
CA MET A 271 -12.39 22.49 -2.38
C MET A 271 -10.98 22.67 -2.96
N ALA A 272 -10.72 23.86 -3.48
CA ALA A 272 -9.42 24.28 -3.96
C ALA A 272 -8.37 24.06 -2.86
N ALA A 273 -7.30 23.36 -3.21
CA ALA A 273 -6.13 23.21 -2.37
C ALA A 273 -5.49 24.60 -2.19
N THR A 274 -5.38 25.06 -0.96
CA THR A 274 -4.53 26.17 -0.55
C THR A 274 -3.22 25.61 0.00
#